data_cdd8dde056d05e9a581b74ada471910d
#
_entry.id   cdd8dde056d05e9a581b74ada471910d
#
_cell.length_a   1.000
_cell.length_b   1.000
_cell.length_c   1.000
_cell.angle_alpha   90.00
_cell.angle_beta   90.00
_cell.angle_gamma   90.00
#
_symmetry.space_group_name_H-M   'P 1'
#
loop_
_entity.id
_entity.type
_entity.pdbx_description
1 polymer ?
#
loop_
_entity_poly.entity_id
_entity_poly.type
_entity_poly.pdbx_seq_one_letter_code
_entity_poly.pdbx_strand_id
1 'polypeptide(L)'
;MKKNIQRWIPAAVVPVVIATAAIAVPAVANASPSLPEKSPQQLLELVADSAGTPFSGTITQTTALGLPDVSSLAPTAGGDSASSALELITGSHTARVFVGGATTQRVQVLDGFAERDAIRNGDDLWLYDSDAKEATHVTAPADGLPDAPAVTPGEAAAKLLAAVDTSTTVEVVDTARVAGRSAYELRLTPRDADTLVGSVVLSVDAETGVPLGVAVTAKGQSDPAFSVRFSKISFDTPDANLFDFTPASDVTVEEESVDPAKTPDAAAIATPKPTVVGDGWDAVVVFPAGVPLTDPMIDQLTTKVDGGRVLATSLVSAYLADDGRVLVGAVTPEALQAVAAQ
;
A
#
# COMPACT_ATOMS: atom_id res chain seq x y z
N MET A 1 1.98 18.96 -17.42
CA MET A 1 1.01 17.90 -17.68
C MET A 1 1.32 16.58 -16.92
N LYS A 2 2.13 16.59 -15.85
CA LYS A 2 2.51 15.38 -15.07
C LYS A 2 1.82 15.26 -13.70
N LYS A 3 0.85 16.13 -13.39
CA LYS A 3 0.21 16.18 -12.06
C LYS A 3 -0.80 15.06 -11.79
N ASN A 4 -1.44 14.51 -12.83
CA ASN A 4 -2.58 13.60 -12.59
C ASN A 4 -2.15 12.17 -12.24
N ILE A 5 -1.10 11.62 -12.84
CA ILE A 5 -0.61 10.27 -12.47
C ILE A 5 -0.14 10.22 -11.01
N GLN A 6 0.52 11.27 -10.52
CA GLN A 6 0.98 11.30 -9.12
C GLN A 6 -0.19 11.30 -8.10
N ARG A 7 -1.36 11.84 -8.47
CA ARG A 7 -2.57 11.78 -7.62
C ARG A 7 -3.11 10.36 -7.45
N TRP A 8 -2.82 9.47 -8.41
CA TRP A 8 -3.33 8.10 -8.44
C TRP A 8 -2.32 7.05 -7.96
N ILE A 9 -1.06 7.44 -7.72
CA ILE A 9 -0.06 6.54 -7.14
C ILE A 9 -0.60 5.84 -5.88
N PRO A 10 -1.30 6.50 -4.94
CA PRO A 10 -1.92 5.82 -3.81
C PRO A 10 -3.02 4.84 -4.21
N ALA A 11 -3.84 5.18 -5.20
CA ALA A 11 -4.92 4.30 -5.66
C ALA A 11 -4.42 3.08 -6.44
N ALA A 12 -3.30 3.22 -7.17
CA ALA A 12 -2.66 2.12 -7.88
C ALA A 12 -1.82 1.22 -6.95
N VAL A 13 -1.31 1.77 -5.84
CA VAL A 13 -0.55 1.01 -4.83
C VAL A 13 -1.47 0.16 -3.95
N VAL A 14 -2.72 0.60 -3.72
CA VAL A 14 -3.69 -0.17 -2.91
C VAL A 14 -3.90 -1.61 -3.42
N PRO A 15 -4.09 -1.89 -4.72
CA PRO A 15 -4.20 -3.27 -5.20
C PRO A 15 -2.92 -4.09 -5.02
N VAL A 16 -1.75 -3.47 -5.21
CA VAL A 16 -0.45 -4.15 -5.06
C VAL A 16 -0.18 -4.47 -3.59
N VAL A 17 -0.56 -3.57 -2.67
CA VAL A 17 -0.48 -3.82 -1.22
C VAL A 17 -1.51 -4.86 -0.79
N ILE A 18 -2.72 -4.88 -1.39
CA ILE A 18 -3.74 -5.90 -1.10
C ILE A 18 -3.29 -7.28 -1.55
N ALA A 19 -2.51 -7.39 -2.63
CA ALA A 19 -1.93 -8.66 -3.04
C ALA A 19 -0.80 -9.15 -2.10
N THR A 20 -0.28 -8.28 -1.23
CA THR A 20 0.87 -8.59 -0.38
C THR A 20 0.66 -8.38 1.11
N ALA A 21 -0.48 -7.83 1.55
CA ALA A 21 -0.63 -7.46 2.96
C ALA A 21 -2.07 -7.45 3.52
N ALA A 22 -2.32 -8.00 4.71
CA ALA A 22 -3.60 -7.95 5.44
C ALA A 22 -3.65 -8.23 6.93
N ILE A 23 -4.13 -7.63 7.95
CA ILE A 23 -5.08 -7.53 9.03
C ILE A 23 -4.78 -7.26 10.43
N ALA A 24 -5.66 -6.90 11.36
CA ALA A 24 -6.16 -7.55 12.58
C ALA A 24 -7.38 -6.88 13.21
N VAL A 25 -8.15 -7.60 14.01
CA VAL A 25 -9.45 -7.21 14.58
C VAL A 25 -9.58 -7.58 16.03
N PRO A 26 -10.31 -6.80 16.86
CA PRO A 26 -10.70 -7.28 18.17
C PRO A 26 -11.62 -8.50 18.04
N ALA A 27 -11.29 -9.53 18.78
CA ALA A 27 -12.01 -10.79 18.81
C ALA A 27 -13.46 -10.60 19.28
N VAL A 28 -14.39 -10.68 18.35
CA VAL A 28 -15.70 -11.23 18.73
C VAL A 28 -15.44 -12.73 18.89
N ALA A 29 -15.86 -13.30 20.02
CA ALA A 29 -15.59 -14.67 20.41
C ALA A 29 -16.15 -15.68 19.39
N ASN A 30 -15.41 -15.93 18.32
CA ASN A 30 -15.57 -17.07 17.45
C ASN A 30 -14.39 -17.99 17.74
N ALA A 31 -14.69 -19.22 18.13
CA ALA A 31 -13.65 -20.22 18.31
C ALA A 31 -12.74 -20.26 17.07
N SER A 32 -11.43 -20.15 17.28
CA SER A 32 -10.44 -20.27 16.21
C SER A 32 -10.70 -21.56 15.42
N PRO A 33 -10.74 -21.52 14.08
CA PRO A 33 -10.97 -22.73 13.30
C PRO A 33 -9.84 -23.74 13.55
N SER A 34 -10.21 -25.00 13.74
CA SER A 34 -9.22 -26.09 13.78
C SER A 34 -8.73 -26.35 12.37
N LEU A 35 -7.55 -25.83 12.04
CA LEU A 35 -6.89 -26.04 10.76
C LEU A 35 -5.67 -26.97 10.92
N PRO A 36 -5.30 -27.73 9.87
CA PRO A 36 -4.05 -28.48 9.88
C PRO A 36 -2.85 -27.56 10.08
N GLU A 37 -1.84 -28.00 10.81
CA GLU A 37 -0.61 -27.24 10.98
C GLU A 37 0.09 -27.03 9.63
N LYS A 38 0.56 -25.83 9.39
CA LYS A 38 1.37 -25.43 8.23
C LYS A 38 2.63 -24.70 8.70
N SER A 39 3.74 -24.95 8.01
CA SER A 39 4.95 -24.15 8.21
C SER A 39 4.80 -22.78 7.54
N PRO A 40 5.59 -21.76 7.96
CA PRO A 40 5.63 -20.47 7.26
C PRO A 40 5.90 -20.62 5.76
N GLN A 41 6.82 -21.52 5.36
CA GLN A 41 7.11 -21.76 3.94
C GLN A 41 5.87 -22.27 3.19
N GLN A 42 5.13 -23.25 3.75
CA GLN A 42 3.92 -23.78 3.13
C GLN A 42 2.83 -22.71 2.98
N LEU A 43 2.75 -21.74 3.90
CA LEU A 43 1.82 -20.64 3.76
C LEU A 43 2.25 -19.65 2.67
N LEU A 44 3.54 -19.37 2.54
CA LEU A 44 4.06 -18.52 1.48
C LEU A 44 3.87 -19.16 0.10
N GLU A 45 4.07 -20.48 -0.03
CA GLU A 45 3.74 -21.24 -1.23
C GLU A 45 2.24 -21.11 -1.56
N LEU A 46 1.38 -21.30 -0.56
CA LEU A 46 -0.08 -21.16 -0.73
C LEU A 46 -0.49 -19.76 -1.20
N VAL A 47 0.15 -18.71 -0.66
CA VAL A 47 -0.05 -17.32 -1.11
C VAL A 47 0.41 -17.14 -2.56
N ALA A 48 1.57 -17.67 -2.92
CA ALA A 48 2.09 -17.58 -4.29
C ALA A 48 1.18 -18.31 -5.29
N ASP A 49 0.66 -19.48 -4.92
CA ASP A 49 -0.29 -20.25 -5.74
C ASP A 49 -1.64 -19.55 -5.91
N SER A 50 -2.00 -18.63 -5.02
CA SER A 50 -3.25 -17.86 -5.10
C SER A 50 -3.22 -16.74 -6.16
N ALA A 51 -2.06 -16.47 -6.76
CA ALA A 51 -1.90 -15.43 -7.77
C ALA A 51 -2.85 -15.68 -8.96
N GLY A 52 -3.69 -14.68 -9.27
CA GLY A 52 -4.69 -14.77 -10.34
C GLY A 52 -5.99 -15.48 -9.94
N THR A 53 -6.15 -15.93 -8.69
CA THR A 53 -7.44 -16.43 -8.20
C THR A 53 -8.51 -15.35 -8.31
N PRO A 54 -9.64 -15.59 -9.01
CA PRO A 54 -10.72 -14.62 -9.09
C PRO A 54 -11.41 -14.43 -7.73
N PHE A 55 -11.74 -13.19 -7.41
CA PHE A 55 -12.57 -12.87 -6.24
C PHE A 55 -13.19 -11.48 -6.35
N SER A 56 -14.19 -11.23 -5.53
CA SER A 56 -14.70 -9.89 -5.24
C SER A 56 -14.88 -9.70 -3.75
N GLY A 57 -14.77 -8.47 -3.28
CA GLY A 57 -14.93 -8.21 -1.86
C GLY A 57 -14.99 -6.74 -1.48
N THR A 58 -15.23 -6.53 -0.20
CA THR A 58 -15.15 -5.20 0.41
C THR A 58 -14.02 -5.23 1.43
N ILE A 59 -13.10 -4.30 1.32
CA ILE A 59 -12.03 -4.10 2.28
C ILE A 59 -12.32 -2.88 3.15
N THR A 60 -11.84 -2.93 4.38
CA THR A 60 -11.83 -1.79 5.29
C THR A 60 -10.40 -1.54 5.73
N GLN A 61 -9.96 -0.30 5.59
CA GLN A 61 -8.71 0.20 6.13
C GLN A 61 -9.00 0.94 7.44
N THR A 62 -8.17 0.73 8.44
CA THR A 62 -8.15 1.52 9.67
C THR A 62 -6.73 1.96 9.97
N THR A 63 -6.59 3.20 10.44
CA THR A 63 -5.30 3.81 10.71
C THR A 63 -5.33 4.49 12.08
N ALA A 64 -4.31 4.22 12.90
CA ALA A 64 -4.10 4.79 14.23
C ALA A 64 -2.62 5.18 14.40
N LEU A 65 -2.13 6.04 13.51
CA LEU A 65 -0.72 6.47 13.47
C LEU A 65 -0.36 7.50 14.53
N GLY A 66 -1.32 7.94 15.35
CA GLY A 66 -1.09 8.97 16.36
C GLY A 66 -1.03 10.40 15.78
N LEU A 67 -1.40 10.58 14.54
CA LEU A 67 -1.56 11.91 13.95
C LEU A 67 -2.87 12.55 14.43
N PRO A 68 -2.91 13.89 14.56
CA PRO A 68 -4.18 14.60 14.70
C PRO A 68 -5.13 14.26 13.56
N ASP A 69 -6.42 14.37 13.79
CA ASP A 69 -7.42 14.21 12.73
C ASP A 69 -7.21 15.29 11.66
N VAL A 70 -6.61 14.89 10.56
CA VAL A 70 -6.30 15.77 9.43
C VAL A 70 -7.50 15.97 8.49
N SER A 71 -8.59 15.25 8.68
CA SER A 71 -9.82 15.43 7.89
C SER A 71 -10.41 16.82 8.05
N SER A 72 -10.18 17.46 9.21
CA SER A 72 -10.58 18.85 9.47
C SER A 72 -9.63 19.88 8.85
N LEU A 73 -8.46 19.49 8.40
CA LEU A 73 -7.43 20.30 7.77
C LEU A 73 -7.39 20.15 6.26
N ALA A 74 -8.20 19.23 5.70
CA ALA A 74 -8.27 18.99 4.27
C ALA A 74 -8.63 20.29 3.53
N PRO A 75 -7.86 20.71 2.52
CA PRO A 75 -8.20 21.87 1.72
C PRO A 75 -9.48 21.59 0.95
N THR A 76 -10.38 22.56 0.97
CA THR A 76 -11.55 22.61 0.09
C THR A 76 -11.11 22.42 -1.36
N ALA A 77 -11.71 21.46 -2.04
CA ALA A 77 -11.66 21.16 -3.48
C ALA A 77 -10.44 21.70 -4.25
N GLY A 78 -9.49 20.85 -4.60
CA GLY A 78 -8.32 21.20 -5.41
C GLY A 78 -6.97 20.89 -4.76
N GLY A 79 -6.94 20.05 -3.71
CA GLY A 79 -5.72 19.70 -2.96
C GLY A 79 -4.65 19.03 -3.82
N ASP A 80 -3.40 19.40 -3.57
CA ASP A 80 -2.23 18.77 -4.18
C ASP A 80 -2.18 17.27 -3.91
N SER A 81 -1.53 16.52 -4.81
CA SER A 81 -1.37 15.06 -4.76
C SER A 81 -0.85 14.52 -3.41
N ALA A 82 -0.06 15.33 -2.68
CA ALA A 82 0.46 14.97 -1.36
C ALA A 82 -0.64 14.95 -0.29
N SER A 83 -1.57 15.89 -0.31
CA SER A 83 -2.70 15.96 0.64
C SER A 83 -3.64 14.76 0.47
N SER A 84 -3.96 14.41 -0.79
CA SER A 84 -4.80 13.24 -1.10
C SER A 84 -4.13 11.93 -0.71
N ALA A 85 -2.80 11.83 -0.89
CA ALA A 85 -2.03 10.67 -0.45
C ALA A 85 -2.02 10.53 1.09
N LEU A 86 -1.85 11.65 1.80
CA LEU A 86 -1.85 11.66 3.26
C LEU A 86 -3.23 11.27 3.80
N GLU A 87 -4.31 11.79 3.21
CA GLU A 87 -5.69 11.43 3.58
C GLU A 87 -5.95 9.93 3.44
N LEU A 88 -5.54 9.31 2.31
CA LEU A 88 -5.67 7.87 2.09
C LEU A 88 -4.89 7.03 3.10
N ILE A 89 -3.75 7.52 3.59
CA ILE A 89 -2.92 6.81 4.57
C ILE A 89 -3.44 7.02 6.00
N THR A 90 -3.98 8.19 6.32
CA THR A 90 -4.37 8.56 7.69
C THR A 90 -5.84 8.32 8.00
N GLY A 91 -6.70 8.22 6.97
CA GLY A 91 -8.13 7.99 7.10
C GLY A 91 -8.52 6.52 7.28
N SER A 92 -9.79 6.32 7.63
CA SER A 92 -10.43 5.00 7.56
C SER A 92 -11.25 4.94 6.28
N HIS A 93 -10.90 4.03 5.39
CA HIS A 93 -11.51 3.93 4.06
C HIS A 93 -12.15 2.57 3.83
N THR A 94 -13.18 2.58 3.01
CA THR A 94 -13.80 1.35 2.52
C THR A 94 -13.63 1.30 1.00
N ALA A 95 -13.17 0.17 0.48
CA ALA A 95 -13.07 -0.04 -0.96
C ALA A 95 -13.70 -1.36 -1.37
N ARG A 96 -14.25 -1.41 -2.58
CA ARG A 96 -14.63 -2.63 -3.26
C ARG A 96 -13.51 -3.07 -4.16
N VAL A 97 -13.24 -4.36 -4.17
CA VAL A 97 -12.18 -4.96 -5.00
C VAL A 97 -12.80 -6.07 -5.83
N PHE A 98 -12.47 -6.08 -7.11
CA PHE A 98 -12.86 -7.11 -8.06
C PHE A 98 -11.61 -7.57 -8.80
N VAL A 99 -11.35 -8.87 -8.80
CA VAL A 99 -10.22 -9.51 -9.47
C VAL A 99 -10.78 -10.61 -10.35
N GLY A 100 -10.69 -10.43 -11.65
CA GLY A 100 -11.05 -11.44 -12.64
C GLY A 100 -9.86 -12.31 -13.08
N GLY A 101 -8.64 -11.83 -12.78
CA GLY A 101 -7.37 -12.48 -13.10
C GLY A 101 -6.19 -11.53 -12.94
N ALA A 102 -5.02 -11.94 -13.40
CA ALA A 102 -3.78 -11.17 -13.22
C ALA A 102 -3.82 -9.78 -13.91
N THR A 103 -4.51 -9.69 -15.03
CA THR A 103 -4.60 -8.46 -15.86
C THR A 103 -5.99 -7.81 -15.84
N THR A 104 -6.92 -8.31 -15.02
CA THR A 104 -8.32 -7.87 -15.01
C THR A 104 -8.70 -7.58 -13.55
N GLN A 105 -8.68 -6.30 -13.18
CA GLN A 105 -8.83 -5.85 -11.80
C GLN A 105 -9.57 -4.51 -11.72
N ARG A 106 -10.39 -4.32 -10.69
CA ARG A 106 -10.98 -3.03 -10.34
C ARG A 106 -10.90 -2.80 -8.85
N VAL A 107 -10.47 -1.61 -8.46
CA VAL A 107 -10.52 -1.11 -7.09
C VAL A 107 -11.33 0.17 -7.09
N GLN A 108 -12.40 0.18 -6.29
CA GLN A 108 -13.35 1.27 -6.16
C GLN A 108 -13.31 1.78 -4.71
N VAL A 109 -12.73 2.94 -4.50
CA VAL A 109 -12.72 3.61 -3.19
C VAL A 109 -13.94 4.50 -3.09
N LEU A 110 -14.72 4.29 -2.03
CA LEU A 110 -15.94 5.04 -1.74
C LEU A 110 -15.65 6.02 -0.61
N ASP A 111 -15.74 7.30 -0.90
CA ASP A 111 -15.56 8.37 0.07
C ASP A 111 -16.78 9.30 0.08
N GLY A 112 -17.70 9.06 1.02
CA GLY A 112 -18.95 9.78 1.09
C GLY A 112 -19.78 9.64 -0.20
N PHE A 113 -19.85 10.69 -1.01
CA PHE A 113 -20.52 10.70 -2.31
C PHE A 113 -19.57 10.65 -3.50
N ALA A 114 -18.25 10.65 -3.24
CA ALA A 114 -17.22 10.56 -4.25
C ALA A 114 -16.79 9.10 -4.46
N GLU A 115 -16.41 8.79 -5.68
CA GLU A 115 -15.90 7.50 -6.10
C GLU A 115 -14.59 7.70 -6.84
N ARG A 116 -13.57 6.92 -6.45
CA ARG A 116 -12.31 6.84 -7.17
C ARG A 116 -12.09 5.41 -7.61
N ASP A 117 -11.98 5.21 -8.92
CA ASP A 117 -11.77 3.90 -9.53
C ASP A 117 -10.39 3.77 -10.14
N ALA A 118 -9.76 2.62 -9.93
CA ALA A 118 -8.66 2.13 -10.74
C ALA A 118 -9.11 0.83 -11.40
N ILE A 119 -9.19 0.81 -12.73
CA ILE A 119 -9.72 -0.29 -13.51
C ILE A 119 -8.66 -0.73 -14.52
N ARG A 120 -8.22 -1.97 -14.41
CA ARG A 120 -7.33 -2.60 -15.37
C ARG A 120 -8.09 -3.66 -16.14
N ASN A 121 -8.01 -3.60 -17.48
CA ASN A 121 -8.52 -4.61 -18.38
C ASN A 121 -7.49 -4.89 -19.48
N GLY A 122 -6.70 -5.96 -19.30
CA GLY A 122 -5.56 -6.23 -20.17
C GLY A 122 -4.48 -5.14 -20.07
N ASP A 123 -4.23 -4.47 -21.20
CA ASP A 123 -3.24 -3.42 -21.35
C ASP A 123 -3.80 -2.01 -21.05
N ASP A 124 -5.10 -1.89 -20.85
CA ASP A 124 -5.77 -0.64 -20.53
C ASP A 124 -5.88 -0.45 -19.00
N LEU A 125 -5.48 0.73 -18.54
CA LEU A 125 -5.66 1.19 -17.16
C LEU A 125 -6.44 2.50 -17.17
N TRP A 126 -7.59 2.50 -16.52
CA TRP A 126 -8.39 3.69 -16.27
C TRP A 126 -8.27 4.12 -14.81
N LEU A 127 -8.04 5.40 -14.60
CA LEU A 127 -8.09 6.05 -13.29
C LEU A 127 -9.19 7.10 -13.35
N TYR A 128 -10.23 6.93 -12.54
CA TYR A 128 -11.41 7.80 -12.55
C TYR A 128 -11.64 8.46 -11.20
N ASP A 129 -11.94 9.75 -11.22
CA ASP A 129 -12.35 10.55 -10.06
C ASP A 129 -13.70 11.22 -10.35
N SER A 130 -14.73 10.80 -9.62
CA SER A 130 -16.11 11.27 -9.84
C SER A 130 -16.33 12.70 -9.36
N ASP A 131 -15.59 13.17 -8.35
CA ASP A 131 -15.71 14.52 -7.79
C ASP A 131 -15.06 15.55 -8.73
N ALA A 132 -13.85 15.21 -9.22
CA ALA A 132 -13.17 16.03 -10.22
C ALA A 132 -13.80 15.92 -11.62
N LYS A 133 -14.59 14.87 -11.88
CA LYS A 133 -15.07 14.49 -13.23
C LYS A 133 -13.91 14.35 -14.22
N GLU A 134 -12.87 13.70 -13.80
CA GLU A 134 -11.66 13.45 -14.57
C GLU A 134 -11.41 11.95 -14.70
N ALA A 135 -10.97 11.51 -15.86
CA ALA A 135 -10.50 10.17 -16.09
C ALA A 135 -9.16 10.21 -16.82
N THR A 136 -8.20 9.42 -16.37
CA THR A 136 -6.94 9.21 -17.08
C THR A 136 -6.95 7.80 -17.67
N HIS A 137 -6.76 7.71 -18.98
CA HIS A 137 -6.57 6.45 -19.67
C HIS A 137 -5.10 6.24 -19.96
N VAL A 138 -4.56 5.16 -19.45
CA VAL A 138 -3.17 4.77 -19.68
C VAL A 138 -3.16 3.47 -20.45
N THR A 139 -2.61 3.50 -21.66
CA THR A 139 -2.37 2.29 -22.44
C THR A 139 -0.95 1.80 -22.22
N ALA A 140 -0.80 0.56 -21.75
CA ALA A 140 0.49 -0.11 -21.68
C ALA A 140 0.90 -0.58 -23.09
N PRO A 141 2.21 -0.70 -23.40
CA PRO A 141 2.66 -1.27 -24.66
C PRO A 141 2.18 -2.71 -24.84
N ALA A 142 1.96 -3.12 -26.09
CA ALA A 142 1.50 -4.47 -26.43
C ALA A 142 2.42 -5.61 -25.91
N ASP A 143 3.69 -5.30 -25.63
CA ASP A 143 4.65 -6.24 -25.05
C ASP A 143 4.50 -6.37 -23.52
N GLY A 144 3.51 -5.70 -22.93
CA GLY A 144 3.18 -5.74 -21.49
C GLY A 144 4.25 -5.12 -20.60
N LEU A 145 3.91 -4.97 -19.32
CA LEU A 145 4.94 -4.88 -18.29
C LEU A 145 5.73 -6.18 -18.31
N PRO A 146 7.07 -6.15 -18.21
CA PRO A 146 7.87 -7.37 -18.23
C PRO A 146 7.24 -8.41 -17.33
N ASP A 147 6.98 -9.62 -17.87
CA ASP A 147 6.56 -10.73 -17.04
C ASP A 147 7.53 -10.85 -15.88
N ALA A 148 7.01 -10.80 -14.68
CA ALA A 148 7.83 -11.12 -13.53
C ALA A 148 8.49 -12.46 -13.82
N PRO A 149 9.82 -12.59 -13.69
CA PRO A 149 10.51 -13.82 -14.08
C PRO A 149 9.78 -15.00 -13.48
N ALA A 150 9.44 -15.98 -14.33
CA ALA A 150 8.67 -17.15 -13.97
C ALA A 150 9.41 -17.95 -12.89
N VAL A 151 9.16 -17.59 -11.65
CA VAL A 151 9.67 -18.27 -10.47
C VAL A 151 8.59 -19.26 -10.03
N THR A 152 8.93 -20.50 -9.80
CA THR A 152 7.95 -21.42 -9.24
C THR A 152 7.45 -20.91 -7.89
N PRO A 153 6.20 -21.20 -7.48
CA PRO A 153 5.68 -20.78 -6.17
C PRO A 153 6.61 -21.16 -5.01
N GLY A 154 7.19 -22.35 -5.02
CA GLY A 154 8.14 -22.79 -4.02
C GLY A 154 9.44 -21.98 -4.02
N GLU A 155 9.99 -21.63 -5.18
CA GLU A 155 11.19 -20.78 -5.29
C GLU A 155 10.89 -19.35 -4.84
N ALA A 156 9.69 -18.82 -5.18
CA ALA A 156 9.25 -17.52 -4.71
C ALA A 156 9.14 -17.46 -3.19
N ALA A 157 8.51 -18.47 -2.57
CA ALA A 157 8.41 -18.61 -1.13
C ALA A 157 9.78 -18.74 -0.46
N ALA A 158 10.68 -19.56 -1.02
CA ALA A 158 12.02 -19.72 -0.49
C ALA A 158 12.85 -18.44 -0.57
N LYS A 159 12.76 -17.68 -1.68
CA LYS A 159 13.44 -16.38 -1.83
C LYS A 159 12.92 -15.36 -0.83
N LEU A 160 11.58 -15.28 -0.64
CA LEU A 160 10.98 -14.40 0.34
C LEU A 160 11.44 -14.76 1.76
N LEU A 161 11.41 -16.03 2.13
CA LEU A 161 11.91 -16.49 3.42
C LEU A 161 13.39 -16.18 3.63
N ALA A 162 14.23 -16.38 2.62
CA ALA A 162 15.65 -16.07 2.70
C ALA A 162 15.90 -14.55 2.85
N ALA A 163 15.11 -13.72 2.16
CA ALA A 163 15.19 -12.27 2.30
C ALA A 163 14.73 -11.77 3.68
N VAL A 164 13.73 -12.44 4.26
CA VAL A 164 13.17 -12.10 5.58
C VAL A 164 14.03 -12.66 6.71
N ASP A 165 14.67 -13.83 6.54
CA ASP A 165 15.35 -14.57 7.61
C ASP A 165 16.51 -13.80 8.28
N THR A 166 17.15 -12.89 7.58
CA THR A 166 18.26 -12.09 8.13
C THR A 166 17.78 -10.96 9.05
N SER A 167 16.60 -10.38 8.79
CA SER A 167 16.07 -9.20 9.50
C SER A 167 14.74 -9.45 10.22
N THR A 168 14.11 -10.63 10.00
CA THR A 168 12.74 -10.88 10.46
C THR A 168 12.59 -12.30 11.01
N THR A 169 11.85 -12.45 12.09
CA THR A 169 11.33 -13.74 12.56
C THR A 169 9.96 -13.97 11.92
N VAL A 170 9.72 -15.15 11.35
CA VAL A 170 8.46 -15.53 10.72
C VAL A 170 7.85 -16.72 11.43
N GLU A 171 6.64 -16.61 11.92
CA GLU A 171 5.93 -17.61 12.70
C GLU A 171 4.48 -17.75 12.25
N VAL A 172 3.96 -18.98 12.22
CA VAL A 172 2.51 -19.21 12.18
C VAL A 172 2.02 -19.19 13.62
N VAL A 173 1.23 -18.20 13.97
CA VAL A 173 0.91 -17.92 15.38
C VAL A 173 -0.47 -18.38 15.79
N ASP A 174 -1.45 -18.32 14.89
CA ASP A 174 -2.83 -18.68 15.21
C ASP A 174 -3.63 -18.97 13.93
N THR A 175 -4.89 -19.27 14.15
CA THR A 175 -5.92 -19.35 13.12
C THR A 175 -7.04 -18.38 13.46
N ALA A 176 -7.57 -17.69 12.46
CA ALA A 176 -8.58 -16.66 12.63
C ALA A 176 -9.78 -16.87 11.69
N ARG A 177 -10.83 -16.08 11.90
CA ARG A 177 -11.91 -15.90 10.92
C ARG A 177 -11.88 -14.49 10.36
N VAL A 178 -11.80 -14.38 9.03
CA VAL A 178 -11.79 -13.11 8.31
C VAL A 178 -12.86 -13.13 7.23
N ALA A 179 -13.77 -12.18 7.23
CA ALA A 179 -14.88 -12.14 6.28
C ALA A 179 -15.67 -13.47 6.22
N GLY A 180 -15.79 -14.19 7.36
CA GLY A 180 -16.43 -15.51 7.45
C GLY A 180 -15.55 -16.69 7.01
N ARG A 181 -14.35 -16.47 6.49
CA ARG A 181 -13.40 -17.47 6.03
C ARG A 181 -12.45 -17.90 7.14
N SER A 182 -12.03 -19.16 7.13
CA SER A 182 -10.96 -19.66 8.01
C SER A 182 -9.61 -19.22 7.44
N ALA A 183 -8.75 -18.66 8.27
CA ALA A 183 -7.45 -18.13 7.86
C ALA A 183 -6.33 -18.59 8.81
N TYR A 184 -5.14 -18.76 8.27
CA TYR A 184 -3.91 -18.83 9.04
C TYR A 184 -3.37 -17.43 9.32
N GLU A 185 -2.77 -17.21 10.46
CA GLU A 185 -2.06 -15.98 10.78
C GLU A 185 -0.55 -16.19 10.76
N LEU A 186 0.12 -15.51 9.83
CA LEU A 186 1.57 -15.48 9.70
C LEU A 186 2.07 -14.17 10.31
N ARG A 187 2.87 -14.25 11.37
CA ARG A 187 3.47 -13.10 12.02
C ARG A 187 4.91 -12.91 11.57
N LEU A 188 5.23 -11.69 11.19
CA LEU A 188 6.58 -11.22 10.91
C LEU A 188 6.99 -10.26 12.03
N THR A 189 8.10 -10.54 12.70
CA THR A 189 8.62 -9.70 13.78
C THR A 189 10.02 -9.22 13.39
N PRO A 190 10.24 -7.91 13.22
CA PRO A 190 11.57 -7.36 12.97
C PRO A 190 12.55 -7.73 14.08
N ARG A 191 13.79 -8.09 13.72
CA ARG A 191 14.89 -8.29 14.67
C ARG A 191 15.62 -6.99 14.99
N ASP A 192 15.47 -6.01 14.10
CA ASP A 192 16.12 -4.71 14.24
C ASP A 192 15.52 -3.92 15.41
N ALA A 193 16.42 -3.42 16.27
CA ALA A 193 16.01 -2.68 17.45
C ALA A 193 15.53 -1.26 17.11
N ASP A 194 15.98 -0.70 15.99
CA ASP A 194 15.80 0.72 15.66
C ASP A 194 14.55 1.02 14.83
N THR A 195 13.88 -0.03 14.28
CA THR A 195 12.60 0.16 13.60
C THR A 195 11.44 0.47 14.55
N LEU A 196 10.47 1.24 14.10
CA LEU A 196 9.21 1.51 14.81
C LEU A 196 8.21 0.36 14.70
N VAL A 197 8.41 -0.56 13.74
CA VAL A 197 7.53 -1.71 13.53
C VAL A 197 7.75 -2.75 14.61
N GLY A 198 6.69 -3.08 15.35
CA GLY A 198 6.70 -4.17 16.34
C GLY A 198 6.43 -5.53 15.71
N SER A 199 5.38 -5.62 14.90
CA SER A 199 5.05 -6.83 14.15
C SER A 199 4.13 -6.54 12.96
N VAL A 200 4.18 -7.43 11.97
CA VAL A 200 3.19 -7.50 10.88
C VAL A 200 2.51 -8.86 10.96
N VAL A 201 1.19 -8.89 10.94
CA VAL A 201 0.39 -10.13 10.89
C VAL A 201 -0.33 -10.23 9.55
N LEU A 202 -0.12 -11.29 8.81
CA LEU A 202 -0.78 -11.60 7.55
C LEU A 202 -1.80 -12.72 7.78
N SER A 203 -3.08 -12.52 7.44
CA SER A 203 -4.05 -13.62 7.41
C SER A 203 -4.25 -14.12 6.01
N VAL A 204 -4.11 -15.40 5.87
CA VAL A 204 -4.13 -16.13 4.62
C VAL A 204 -5.33 -17.07 4.63
N ASP A 205 -6.20 -16.98 3.63
CA ASP A 205 -7.32 -17.90 3.47
C ASP A 205 -6.83 -19.36 3.45
N ALA A 206 -7.41 -20.18 4.30
CA ALA A 206 -6.93 -21.54 4.49
C ALA A 206 -7.15 -22.47 3.28
N GLU A 207 -8.10 -22.12 2.41
CA GLU A 207 -8.50 -22.91 1.26
C GLU A 207 -7.84 -22.42 -0.04
N THR A 208 -7.88 -21.11 -0.27
CA THR A 208 -7.44 -20.51 -1.54
C THR A 208 -6.05 -19.90 -1.48
N GLY A 209 -5.53 -19.63 -0.30
CA GLY A 209 -4.27 -18.92 -0.12
C GLY A 209 -4.34 -17.41 -0.35
N VAL A 210 -5.50 -16.88 -0.72
CA VAL A 210 -5.68 -15.44 -0.93
C VAL A 210 -5.47 -14.70 0.39
N PRO A 211 -4.63 -13.65 0.42
CA PRO A 211 -4.49 -12.82 1.60
C PRO A 211 -5.80 -12.11 1.94
N LEU A 212 -6.30 -12.32 3.14
CA LEU A 212 -7.55 -11.74 3.62
C LEU A 212 -7.36 -10.48 4.43
N GLY A 213 -6.20 -10.21 4.81
CA GLY A 213 -5.94 -9.04 5.55
C GLY A 213 -4.47 -8.87 6.05
N VAL A 214 -3.93 -7.58 6.44
CA VAL A 214 -2.65 -7.24 7.14
C VAL A 214 -2.90 -6.35 8.34
N ALA A 215 -2.14 -6.55 9.41
CA ALA A 215 -1.98 -5.59 10.49
C ALA A 215 -0.52 -5.24 10.71
N VAL A 216 -0.28 -4.01 10.96
CA VAL A 216 1.01 -3.52 11.40
C VAL A 216 0.85 -2.92 12.79
N THR A 217 1.53 -3.51 13.76
CA THR A 217 1.54 -3.04 15.14
C THR A 217 2.86 -2.33 15.40
N ALA A 218 2.78 -1.14 15.97
CA ALA A 218 3.97 -0.38 16.35
C ALA A 218 4.64 -0.98 17.59
N LYS A 219 5.94 -0.77 17.74
CA LYS A 219 6.66 -1.17 18.96
C LYS A 219 6.02 -0.57 20.22
N GLY A 220 5.81 -1.41 21.21
CA GLY A 220 5.22 -1.01 22.48
C GLY A 220 3.70 -0.82 22.47
N GLN A 221 3.03 -1.05 21.36
CA GLN A 221 1.58 -1.03 21.25
C GLN A 221 1.00 -2.45 21.18
N SER A 222 -0.24 -2.61 21.63
CA SER A 222 -0.99 -3.86 21.55
C SER A 222 -1.94 -3.89 20.35
N ASP A 223 -2.45 -2.72 19.98
CA ASP A 223 -3.40 -2.56 18.90
C ASP A 223 -2.67 -2.19 17.60
N PRO A 224 -3.18 -2.62 16.44
CA PRO A 224 -2.61 -2.26 15.16
C PRO A 224 -2.65 -0.75 14.93
N ALA A 225 -1.52 -0.18 14.56
CA ALA A 225 -1.42 1.21 14.11
C ALA A 225 -1.91 1.39 12.67
N PHE A 226 -1.88 0.31 11.89
CA PHE A 226 -2.44 0.25 10.53
C PHE A 226 -3.02 -1.13 10.28
N SER A 227 -4.20 -1.20 9.66
CA SER A 227 -4.75 -2.46 9.18
C SER A 227 -5.61 -2.29 7.94
N VAL A 228 -5.53 -3.27 7.03
CA VAL A 228 -6.42 -3.45 5.89
C VAL A 228 -6.95 -4.87 5.93
N ARG A 229 -8.24 -5.10 5.71
CA ARG A 229 -8.84 -6.44 5.72
C ARG A 229 -10.12 -6.52 4.93
N PHE A 230 -10.42 -7.70 4.44
CA PHE A 230 -11.74 -7.97 3.92
C PHE A 230 -12.79 -7.98 5.04
N SER A 231 -13.85 -7.22 4.87
CA SER A 231 -15.08 -7.31 5.64
C SER A 231 -16.08 -8.29 4.99
N LYS A 232 -15.97 -8.45 3.65
CA LYS A 232 -16.69 -9.44 2.84
C LYS A 232 -15.79 -9.90 1.71
N ILE A 233 -15.87 -11.18 1.34
CA ILE A 233 -15.19 -11.74 0.16
C ILE A 233 -16.02 -12.86 -0.44
N SER A 234 -16.07 -12.95 -1.78
CA SER A 234 -16.55 -14.07 -2.58
C SER A 234 -15.48 -14.50 -3.56
N PHE A 235 -15.33 -15.81 -3.76
CA PHE A 235 -14.45 -16.40 -4.76
C PHE A 235 -15.19 -16.78 -6.05
N ASP A 236 -16.44 -16.30 -6.22
CA ASP A 236 -17.11 -16.36 -7.51
C ASP A 236 -16.39 -15.42 -8.49
N THR A 237 -16.27 -15.85 -9.75
CA THR A 237 -15.69 -15.03 -10.81
C THR A 237 -16.54 -13.77 -11.01
N PRO A 238 -15.97 -12.56 -10.87
CA PRO A 238 -16.70 -11.33 -11.12
C PRO A 238 -17.19 -11.23 -12.56
N ASP A 239 -18.33 -10.53 -12.76
CA ASP A 239 -18.84 -10.25 -14.11
C ASP A 239 -17.82 -9.44 -14.92
N ALA A 240 -17.57 -9.85 -16.17
CA ALA A 240 -16.60 -9.18 -17.04
C ALA A 240 -16.93 -7.69 -17.29
N ASN A 241 -18.20 -7.32 -17.29
CA ASN A 241 -18.64 -5.94 -17.47
C ASN A 241 -18.15 -4.99 -16.35
N LEU A 242 -17.74 -5.52 -15.22
CA LEU A 242 -17.17 -4.71 -14.12
C LEU A 242 -15.82 -4.08 -14.49
N PHE A 243 -15.14 -4.64 -15.47
CA PHE A 243 -13.83 -4.21 -15.94
C PHE A 243 -13.90 -3.35 -17.21
N ASP A 244 -15.08 -3.24 -17.82
CA ASP A 244 -15.32 -2.35 -18.94
C ASP A 244 -15.68 -0.97 -18.43
N PHE A 245 -14.85 0.03 -18.74
CA PHE A 245 -15.09 1.40 -18.32
C PHE A 245 -15.28 2.31 -19.54
N THR A 246 -16.37 3.06 -19.53
CA THR A 246 -16.64 4.09 -20.52
C THR A 246 -16.98 5.39 -19.78
N PRO A 247 -16.13 6.42 -19.87
CA PRO A 247 -16.40 7.68 -19.20
C PRO A 247 -17.69 8.33 -19.72
N ALA A 248 -18.43 8.95 -18.82
CA ALA A 248 -19.61 9.72 -19.19
C ALA A 248 -19.23 10.96 -20.02
N SER A 249 -20.16 11.51 -20.78
CA SER A 249 -19.89 12.63 -21.72
C SER A 249 -19.47 13.95 -21.04
N ASP A 250 -19.67 14.07 -19.73
CA ASP A 250 -19.31 15.23 -18.92
C ASP A 250 -17.99 15.02 -18.13
N VAL A 251 -17.29 13.93 -18.40
CA VAL A 251 -15.98 13.59 -17.81
C VAL A 251 -14.87 14.03 -18.76
N THR A 252 -13.90 14.75 -18.23
CA THR A 252 -12.67 15.11 -18.96
C THR A 252 -11.74 13.90 -19.00
N VAL A 253 -11.36 13.48 -20.22
CA VAL A 253 -10.45 12.33 -20.40
C VAL A 253 -9.06 12.84 -20.78
N GLU A 254 -8.05 12.37 -20.04
CA GLU A 254 -6.64 12.54 -20.39
C GLU A 254 -6.07 11.20 -20.86
N GLU A 255 -5.51 11.19 -22.06
CA GLU A 255 -4.86 10.02 -22.64
C GLU A 255 -3.36 10.03 -22.34
N GLU A 256 -2.85 8.97 -21.74
CA GLU A 256 -1.42 8.76 -21.51
C GLU A 256 -0.97 7.42 -22.10
N SER A 257 0.11 7.42 -22.85
CA SER A 257 0.74 6.19 -23.32
C SER A 257 2.09 5.99 -22.64
N VAL A 258 2.30 4.80 -22.11
CA VAL A 258 3.62 4.37 -21.62
C VAL A 258 4.38 3.80 -22.80
N ASP A 259 5.25 4.60 -23.43
CA ASP A 259 6.16 4.14 -24.47
C ASP A 259 7.45 3.61 -23.80
N PRO A 260 7.71 2.29 -23.79
CA PRO A 260 8.91 1.74 -23.16
C PRO A 260 10.20 2.16 -23.90
N ALA A 261 10.09 2.55 -25.19
CA ALA A 261 11.23 3.09 -25.95
C ALA A 261 11.48 4.56 -25.60
N LYS A 262 10.50 5.25 -25.06
CA LYS A 262 10.64 6.54 -24.39
C LYS A 262 10.70 6.31 -22.88
N THR A 263 11.75 5.68 -22.42
CA THR A 263 12.23 5.97 -21.07
C THR A 263 12.17 7.49 -20.96
N PRO A 264 11.38 8.10 -20.04
CA PRO A 264 11.33 9.55 -19.91
C PRO A 264 12.78 9.98 -19.84
N ASP A 265 13.21 10.84 -20.79
CA ASP A 265 14.59 11.25 -20.92
C ASP A 265 15.06 11.58 -19.50
N ALA A 266 15.97 10.74 -18.95
CA ALA A 266 16.42 10.89 -17.57
C ALA A 266 17.06 12.28 -17.36
N ALA A 267 17.32 12.99 -18.46
CA ALA A 267 17.72 14.39 -18.50
C ALA A 267 16.54 15.39 -18.47
N ALA A 268 15.31 14.98 -18.82
CA ALA A 268 14.13 15.88 -18.81
C ALA A 268 13.38 15.90 -17.48
N ILE A 269 13.61 14.90 -16.60
CA ILE A 269 13.21 14.91 -15.19
C ILE A 269 14.51 14.79 -14.40
N ALA A 270 15.22 15.88 -14.27
CA ALA A 270 16.29 16.04 -13.29
C ALA A 270 15.73 16.19 -11.87
N THR A 271 14.75 15.37 -11.49
CA THR A 271 14.50 15.06 -10.10
C THR A 271 15.50 13.96 -9.75
N PRO A 272 16.52 14.25 -8.95
CA PRO A 272 17.46 13.24 -8.50
C PRO A 272 16.66 12.07 -7.92
N LYS A 273 17.00 10.83 -8.30
CA LYS A 273 16.29 9.64 -7.83
C LYS A 273 16.46 9.53 -6.32
N PRO A 274 15.41 9.11 -5.57
CA PRO A 274 15.58 8.81 -4.16
C PRO A 274 16.63 7.71 -3.98
N THR A 275 17.42 7.82 -2.93
CA THR A 275 18.40 6.81 -2.52
C THR A 275 17.92 6.12 -1.28
N VAL A 276 18.31 4.86 -1.11
CA VAL A 276 18.00 4.08 0.11
C VAL A 276 19.30 3.92 0.89
N VAL A 277 19.24 4.24 2.17
CA VAL A 277 20.32 4.08 3.14
C VAL A 277 19.90 3.03 4.16
N GLY A 278 20.74 2.02 4.42
CA GLY A 278 20.36 0.86 5.22
C GLY A 278 19.60 -0.19 4.41
N ASP A 279 19.17 -1.25 5.07
CA ASP A 279 18.42 -2.37 4.51
C ASP A 279 17.39 -2.92 5.52
N GLY A 280 16.45 -3.74 5.07
CA GLY A 280 15.44 -4.33 5.94
C GLY A 280 14.47 -3.30 6.55
N TRP A 281 14.21 -3.43 7.85
CA TRP A 281 13.21 -2.65 8.58
C TRP A 281 13.69 -1.27 9.03
N ASP A 282 14.97 -1.00 9.00
CA ASP A 282 15.60 0.28 9.35
C ASP A 282 16.01 1.12 8.13
N ALA A 283 15.66 0.65 6.92
CA ALA A 283 15.94 1.37 5.69
C ALA A 283 15.32 2.77 5.69
N VAL A 284 16.12 3.75 5.25
CA VAL A 284 15.73 5.15 5.12
C VAL A 284 15.75 5.54 3.65
N VAL A 285 14.63 6.02 3.14
CA VAL A 285 14.53 6.58 1.79
C VAL A 285 14.86 8.06 1.86
N VAL A 286 15.86 8.49 1.13
CA VAL A 286 16.33 9.87 1.03
C VAL A 286 15.89 10.46 -0.31
N PHE A 287 14.94 11.37 -0.27
CA PHE A 287 14.55 12.18 -1.41
C PHE A 287 15.47 13.41 -1.48
N PRO A 288 16.07 13.69 -2.60
CA PRO A 288 16.95 14.84 -2.77
C PRO A 288 16.16 16.16 -2.72
N ALA A 289 16.87 17.26 -2.52
CA ALA A 289 16.29 18.61 -2.49
C ALA A 289 15.49 18.93 -3.75
N GLY A 290 14.33 19.59 -3.59
CA GLY A 290 13.45 19.99 -4.70
C GLY A 290 11.96 19.72 -4.45
N VAL A 291 11.60 19.11 -3.32
CA VAL A 291 10.20 19.03 -2.89
C VAL A 291 9.85 20.37 -2.21
N PRO A 292 8.85 21.14 -2.72
CA PRO A 292 8.42 22.36 -2.08
C PRO A 292 7.75 22.02 -0.73
N LEU A 293 8.39 22.40 0.38
CA LEU A 293 7.93 22.13 1.74
C LEU A 293 7.23 23.34 2.38
N THR A 294 6.62 24.20 1.56
CA THR A 294 6.03 25.48 2.02
C THR A 294 4.53 25.38 2.30
N ASP A 295 3.98 24.17 2.43
CA ASP A 295 2.56 24.00 2.74
C ASP A 295 2.29 24.30 4.23
N PRO A 296 1.33 25.18 4.58
CA PRO A 296 0.95 25.45 5.97
C PRO A 296 0.55 24.19 6.77
N MET A 297 0.07 23.14 6.10
CA MET A 297 -0.28 21.88 6.73
C MET A 297 0.96 21.15 7.23
N ILE A 298 2.09 21.21 6.51
CA ILE A 298 3.38 20.67 6.96
C ILE A 298 3.80 21.32 8.27
N ASP A 299 3.60 22.63 8.40
CA ASP A 299 3.92 23.37 9.63
C ASP A 299 3.12 22.90 10.84
N GLN A 300 1.88 22.46 10.64
CA GLN A 300 1.00 22.00 11.73
C GLN A 300 1.30 20.54 12.13
N LEU A 301 1.72 19.70 11.18
CA LEU A 301 1.98 18.28 11.41
C LEU A 301 3.41 17.98 11.85
N THR A 302 4.32 18.93 11.70
CA THR A 302 5.73 18.74 12.00
C THR A 302 6.21 19.51 13.22
N THR A 303 7.19 18.96 13.92
CA THR A 303 7.88 19.63 15.02
C THR A 303 9.24 20.13 14.54
N LYS A 304 9.59 21.38 14.88
CA LYS A 304 10.89 21.97 14.55
C LYS A 304 11.98 21.33 15.42
N VAL A 305 13.08 20.92 14.78
CA VAL A 305 14.29 20.34 15.39
C VAL A 305 15.53 21.01 14.81
N ASP A 306 16.71 20.68 15.33
CA ASP A 306 17.96 21.18 14.74
C ASP A 306 18.13 20.67 13.30
N GLY A 307 18.39 21.60 12.38
CA GLY A 307 18.62 21.32 10.97
C GLY A 307 17.37 20.98 10.14
N GLY A 308 16.15 21.14 10.70
CA GLY A 308 14.93 20.87 9.94
C GLY A 308 13.66 20.71 10.76
N ARG A 309 12.79 19.85 10.28
CA ARG A 309 11.48 19.54 10.89
C ARG A 309 11.23 18.04 10.85
N VAL A 310 10.50 17.52 11.82
CA VAL A 310 10.15 16.10 11.95
C VAL A 310 8.63 15.93 11.96
N LEU A 311 8.14 15.02 11.13
CA LEU A 311 6.85 14.37 11.29
C LEU A 311 7.11 13.01 11.94
N ALA A 312 6.52 12.75 13.10
CA ALA A 312 6.64 11.47 13.79
C ALA A 312 5.26 10.81 13.92
N THR A 313 5.16 9.57 13.47
CA THR A 313 4.00 8.72 13.72
C THR A 313 4.43 7.48 14.50
N SER A 314 3.47 6.63 14.84
CA SER A 314 3.79 5.37 15.54
C SER A 314 4.53 4.34 14.66
N LEU A 315 4.45 4.44 13.32
CA LEU A 315 5.06 3.47 12.38
C LEU A 315 6.12 4.06 11.46
N VAL A 316 6.04 5.35 11.16
CA VAL A 316 6.90 6.02 10.18
C VAL A 316 7.28 7.39 10.69
N SER A 317 8.51 7.78 10.48
CA SER A 317 8.96 9.15 10.66
C SER A 317 9.41 9.75 9.33
N ALA A 318 9.25 11.08 9.21
CA ALA A 318 9.82 11.84 8.11
C ALA A 318 10.64 13.02 8.70
N TYR A 319 11.83 13.25 8.15
CA TYR A 319 12.68 14.38 8.47
C TYR A 319 12.84 15.27 7.24
N LEU A 320 12.41 16.49 7.37
CA LEU A 320 12.46 17.54 6.36
C LEU A 320 13.66 18.42 6.70
N ALA A 321 14.78 18.19 6.04
CA ALA A 321 16.01 18.90 6.32
C ALA A 321 16.00 20.33 5.75
N ASP A 322 16.67 21.27 6.42
CA ASP A 322 16.78 22.68 5.98
C ASP A 322 17.49 22.81 4.62
N ASP A 323 18.26 21.81 4.19
CA ASP A 323 18.87 21.73 2.85
C ASP A 323 17.90 21.28 1.74
N GLY A 324 16.65 20.99 2.11
CA GLY A 324 15.56 20.59 1.19
C GLY A 324 15.46 19.09 0.93
N ARG A 325 16.32 18.26 1.53
CA ARG A 325 16.16 16.80 1.50
C ARG A 325 14.99 16.35 2.36
N VAL A 326 14.34 15.27 1.95
CA VAL A 326 13.31 14.60 2.77
C VAL A 326 13.74 13.16 3.02
N LEU A 327 13.83 12.78 4.27
CA LEU A 327 14.18 11.43 4.69
C LEU A 327 12.96 10.77 5.32
N VAL A 328 12.63 9.55 4.90
CA VAL A 328 11.46 8.80 5.39
C VAL A 328 11.87 7.37 5.71
N GLY A 329 11.42 6.87 6.85
CA GLY A 329 11.68 5.50 7.26
C GLY A 329 10.76 5.02 8.38
N ALA A 330 10.69 3.71 8.57
CA ALA A 330 10.03 3.11 9.72
C ALA A 330 10.95 3.11 10.95
N VAL A 331 11.62 4.23 11.20
CA VAL A 331 12.63 4.43 12.24
C VAL A 331 12.34 5.68 13.05
N THR A 332 13.04 5.85 14.17
CA THR A 332 12.85 7.05 15.00
C THR A 332 13.35 8.32 14.30
N PRO A 333 12.84 9.50 14.69
CA PRO A 333 13.33 10.78 14.18
C PRO A 333 14.84 10.98 14.33
N GLU A 334 15.40 10.50 15.44
CA GLU A 334 16.83 10.60 15.74
C GLU A 334 17.67 9.78 14.74
N ALA A 335 17.18 8.60 14.34
CA ALA A 335 17.82 7.79 13.31
C ALA A 335 17.83 8.50 11.96
N LEU A 336 16.71 9.16 11.57
CA LEU A 336 16.66 9.95 10.35
C LEU A 336 17.64 11.11 10.36
N GLN A 337 17.74 11.83 11.49
CA GLN A 337 18.70 12.93 11.65
C GLN A 337 20.15 12.42 11.56
N ALA A 338 20.45 11.26 12.14
CA ALA A 338 21.77 10.64 12.03
C ALA A 338 22.15 10.28 10.59
N VAL A 339 21.18 9.82 9.78
CA VAL A 339 21.37 9.59 8.33
C VAL A 339 21.54 10.92 7.59
N ALA A 340 20.78 11.96 7.94
CA ALA A 340 20.87 13.26 7.28
C ALA A 340 22.23 13.95 7.51
N ALA A 341 22.92 13.63 8.61
CA ALA A 341 24.23 14.19 8.98
C ALA A 341 25.41 13.52 8.24
N GLN A 342 25.16 12.45 7.48
CA GLN A 342 26.19 11.76 6.67
C GLN A 342 26.37 12.44 5.31
#